data_ed5cbf97737f9ff516ab5f67c90c4cfe
#
_entry.id   ed5cbf97737f9ff516ab5f67c90c4cfe
#
_cell.length_a   1.000
_cell.length_b   1.000
_cell.length_c   1.000
_cell.angle_alpha   90.00
_cell.angle_beta   90.00
_cell.angle_gamma   90.00
#
_symmetry.space_group_name_H-M   'P 1'
#
loop_
_entity.id
_entity.type
_entity.pdbx_description
1 polymer ?
#
loop_
_entity_poly.entity_id
_entity_poly.type
_entity_poly.pdbx_seq_one_letter_code
_entity_poly.pdbx_strand_id
1 'polypeptide(L)'
;SSFPLRTGNHLEERPGTINFSIVGRNATLGERKMYVEHDLQYRERESIALQFNMMYGDTIMAKIGGDTGIDIYPVGWDKSQIINDFNLKEDKLYFFGDKTMPGGNDEPLAKLVKHTYQVKGWRDTWERLGYFQEAKISA
;
A
#
# COMPACT_ATOMS: atom_id res chain seq x y z
N SER A 1 5.94 20.77 -3.39
CA SER A 1 4.55 20.66 -2.92
C SER A 1 4.02 22.00 -2.44
N SER A 2 2.78 22.32 -2.81
CA SER A 2 2.05 23.49 -2.33
C SER A 2 1.37 23.28 -0.96
N PHE A 3 1.35 22.07 -0.46
CA PHE A 3 0.79 21.78 0.86
C PHE A 3 1.62 22.45 1.96
N PRO A 4 1.02 23.27 2.85
CA PRO A 4 1.78 24.18 3.71
C PRO A 4 2.43 23.53 4.94
N LEU A 5 1.92 22.38 5.41
CA LEU A 5 2.38 21.77 6.66
C LEU A 5 3.57 20.84 6.42
N ARG A 6 4.58 20.96 7.29
CA ARG A 6 5.78 20.12 7.32
C ARG A 6 6.08 19.77 8.77
N THR A 7 6.05 18.47 9.11
CA THR A 7 6.16 18.02 10.48
C THR A 7 7.25 16.96 10.66
N GLY A 8 8.28 17.27 11.44
CA GLY A 8 9.33 16.32 11.81
C GLY A 8 10.07 15.69 10.62
N ASN A 9 10.33 14.40 10.71
CA ASN A 9 11.01 13.65 9.66
C ASN A 9 10.07 13.30 8.50
N HIS A 10 10.56 13.43 7.30
CA HIS A 10 9.82 13.10 6.07
C HIS A 10 10.16 11.73 5.52
N LEU A 11 11.29 11.15 5.92
CA LEU A 11 11.75 9.85 5.48
C LEU A 11 11.79 8.88 6.66
N GLU A 12 11.30 7.68 6.45
CA GLU A 12 11.39 6.57 7.41
C GLU A 12 11.96 5.34 6.71
N GLU A 13 13.10 4.89 7.22
CA GLU A 13 13.71 3.64 6.74
C GLU A 13 13.02 2.45 7.37
N ARG A 14 12.69 1.46 6.53
CA ARG A 14 12.15 0.16 6.93
C ARG A 14 12.94 -0.92 6.19
N PRO A 15 12.94 -2.18 6.66
CA PRO A 15 13.60 -3.25 5.92
C PRO A 15 13.13 -3.31 4.46
N GLY A 16 14.05 -3.05 3.52
CA GLY A 16 13.80 -3.09 2.09
C GLY A 16 12.98 -1.93 1.50
N THR A 17 12.62 -0.92 2.29
CA THR A 17 11.75 0.18 1.84
C THR A 17 12.09 1.48 2.55
N ILE A 18 11.93 2.60 1.85
CA ILE A 18 11.93 3.94 2.43
C ILE A 18 10.52 4.51 2.24
N ASN A 19 9.91 5.00 3.30
CA ASN A 19 8.63 5.71 3.20
C ASN A 19 8.87 7.22 3.27
N PHE A 20 8.36 7.93 2.29
CA PHE A 20 8.41 9.39 2.20
C PHE A 20 7.03 9.97 2.45
N SER A 21 6.94 10.99 3.33
CA SER A 21 5.69 11.68 3.63
C SER A 21 5.85 13.19 3.43
N ILE A 22 4.98 13.79 2.64
CA ILE A 22 5.01 15.24 2.39
C ILE A 22 4.62 16.01 3.64
N VAL A 23 3.59 15.58 4.34
CA VAL A 23 3.17 16.24 5.59
C VAL A 23 4.15 15.97 6.74
N GLY A 24 4.91 14.91 6.66
CA GLY A 24 5.88 14.49 7.66
C GLY A 24 5.35 13.45 8.64
N ARG A 25 6.30 12.75 9.27
CA ARG A 25 6.00 11.60 10.14
C ARG A 25 5.47 12.00 11.51
N ASN A 26 5.65 13.27 11.91
CA ASN A 26 5.22 13.80 13.20
C ASN A 26 3.85 14.49 13.13
N ALA A 27 3.15 14.37 12.00
CA ALA A 27 1.83 14.96 11.82
C ALA A 27 0.80 14.34 12.78
N THR A 28 -0.06 15.20 13.35
CA THR A 28 -1.23 14.77 14.10
C THR A 28 -2.25 14.11 13.18
N LEU A 29 -3.24 13.43 13.75
CA LEU A 29 -4.33 12.84 12.95
C LEU A 29 -5.07 13.89 12.14
N GLY A 30 -5.30 15.09 12.70
CA GLY A 30 -5.94 16.20 11.99
C GLY A 30 -5.09 16.73 10.83
N GLU A 31 -3.80 16.87 11.04
CA GLU A 31 -2.86 17.29 9.98
C GLU A 31 -2.74 16.26 8.87
N ARG A 32 -2.72 14.97 9.20
CA ARG A 32 -2.76 13.88 8.21
C ARG A 32 -4.03 13.91 7.39
N LYS A 33 -5.17 14.13 8.04
CA LYS A 33 -6.46 14.25 7.36
C LYS A 33 -6.48 15.42 6.37
N MET A 34 -5.91 16.56 6.77
CA MET A 34 -5.77 17.71 5.86
C MET A 34 -4.95 17.36 4.63
N TYR A 35 -3.86 16.61 4.80
CA TYR A 35 -3.07 16.16 3.67
C TYR A 35 -3.82 15.17 2.77
N VAL A 36 -4.56 14.23 3.35
CA VAL A 36 -5.39 13.29 2.59
C VAL A 36 -6.40 14.03 1.70
N GLU A 37 -7.05 15.06 2.24
CA GLU A 37 -7.99 15.90 1.47
C GLU A 37 -7.28 16.65 0.33
N HIS A 38 -6.11 17.22 0.60
CA HIS A 38 -5.26 17.85 -0.41
C HIS A 38 -4.87 16.88 -1.52
N ASP A 39 -4.41 15.69 -1.14
CA ASP A 39 -3.99 14.66 -2.11
C ASP A 39 -5.14 14.14 -2.96
N LEU A 40 -6.32 13.98 -2.37
CA LEU A 40 -7.53 13.61 -3.11
C LEU A 40 -7.88 14.65 -4.18
N GLN A 41 -7.71 15.93 -3.86
CA GLN A 41 -7.99 17.03 -4.80
C GLN A 41 -6.94 17.16 -5.90
N TYR A 42 -5.65 17.11 -5.52
CA TYR A 42 -4.54 17.42 -6.43
C TYR A 42 -3.81 16.19 -6.96
N ARG A 43 -4.06 15.01 -6.42
CA ARG A 43 -3.35 13.75 -6.76
C ARG A 43 -1.84 13.91 -6.73
N GLU A 44 -1.36 14.56 -5.68
CA GLU A 44 0.05 14.96 -5.57
C GLU A 44 0.96 13.74 -5.46
N ARG A 45 0.62 12.76 -4.62
CA ARG A 45 1.44 11.54 -4.47
C ARG A 45 1.51 10.75 -5.76
N GLU A 46 0.39 10.64 -6.47
CA GLU A 46 0.34 9.96 -7.77
C GLU A 46 1.28 10.62 -8.77
N SER A 47 1.26 11.96 -8.84
CA SER A 47 2.13 12.73 -9.71
C SER A 47 3.62 12.59 -9.35
N ILE A 48 3.94 12.64 -8.06
CA ILE A 48 5.32 12.48 -7.57
C ILE A 48 5.83 11.07 -7.89
N ALA A 49 5.04 10.04 -7.60
CA ALA A 49 5.41 8.67 -7.89
C ALA A 49 5.63 8.44 -9.39
N LEU A 50 4.75 8.96 -10.22
CA LEU A 50 4.88 8.86 -11.67
C LEU A 50 6.17 9.50 -12.17
N GLN A 51 6.46 10.73 -11.77
CA GLN A 51 7.69 11.42 -12.16
C GLN A 51 8.94 10.71 -11.67
N PHE A 52 8.93 10.23 -10.43
CA PHE A 52 10.03 9.46 -9.86
C PHE A 52 10.28 8.19 -10.67
N ASN A 53 9.23 7.45 -11.01
CA ASN A 53 9.33 6.21 -11.77
C ASN A 53 9.81 6.44 -13.20
N MET A 54 9.45 7.56 -13.80
CA MET A 54 9.99 7.96 -15.12
C MET A 54 11.49 8.20 -15.09
N MET A 55 12.01 8.75 -13.98
CA MET A 55 13.43 9.07 -13.83
C MET A 55 14.26 7.88 -13.36
N TYR A 56 13.74 7.05 -12.47
CA TYR A 56 14.51 6.03 -11.75
C TYR A 56 13.91 4.62 -11.79
N GLY A 57 12.77 4.43 -12.46
CA GLY A 57 11.98 3.21 -12.43
C GLY A 57 12.66 1.94 -12.95
N ASP A 58 13.85 2.06 -13.56
CA ASP A 58 14.65 0.91 -13.96
C ASP A 58 15.34 0.23 -12.77
N THR A 59 15.61 0.97 -11.69
CA THR A 59 16.35 0.48 -10.52
C THR A 59 15.56 0.56 -9.24
N ILE A 60 14.82 1.65 -9.02
CA ILE A 60 13.99 1.87 -7.82
C ILE A 60 12.60 2.35 -8.24
N MET A 61 11.61 1.94 -7.48
CA MET A 61 10.20 2.18 -7.78
C MET A 61 9.53 2.92 -6.63
N ALA A 62 8.69 3.91 -6.96
CA ALA A 62 7.84 4.59 -6.00
C ALA A 62 6.39 4.14 -6.16
N LYS A 63 5.73 3.82 -5.05
CA LYS A 63 4.30 3.47 -4.98
C LYS A 63 3.63 4.22 -3.84
N ILE A 64 2.36 4.56 -4.01
CA ILE A 64 1.57 5.14 -2.93
C ILE A 64 1.47 4.13 -1.78
N GLY A 65 1.88 4.54 -0.58
CA GLY A 65 1.86 3.71 0.62
C GLY A 65 1.12 4.40 1.77
N GLY A 66 0.15 3.71 2.37
CA GLY A 66 -0.67 4.26 3.43
C GLY A 66 -1.51 5.45 2.99
N ASP A 67 -1.85 6.32 3.94
CA ASP A 67 -2.73 7.46 3.69
C ASP A 67 -1.96 8.74 3.28
N THR A 68 -0.72 8.88 3.69
CA THR A 68 0.07 10.10 3.48
C THR A 68 1.45 9.86 2.88
N GLY A 69 1.84 8.62 2.66
CA GLY A 69 3.20 8.26 2.27
C GLY A 69 3.34 7.77 0.84
N ILE A 70 4.60 7.70 0.44
CA ILE A 70 5.05 7.06 -0.80
C ILE A 70 6.13 6.07 -0.40
N ASP A 71 5.97 4.80 -0.78
CA ASP A 71 6.98 3.77 -0.55
C ASP A 71 7.95 3.72 -1.72
N ILE A 72 9.24 3.72 -1.42
CA ILE A 72 10.33 3.62 -2.39
C ILE A 72 11.13 2.36 -2.08
N TYR A 73 11.31 1.49 -3.09
CA TYR A 73 11.96 0.20 -2.94
C TYR A 73 12.64 -0.23 -4.24
N PRO A 74 13.62 -1.15 -4.19
CA PRO A 74 14.23 -1.71 -5.40
C PRO A 74 13.18 -2.39 -6.29
N VAL A 75 13.31 -2.24 -7.60
CA VAL A 75 12.41 -2.89 -8.56
C VAL A 75 12.35 -4.40 -8.30
N GLY A 76 11.14 -4.95 -8.26
CA GLY A 76 10.89 -6.35 -7.93
C GLY A 76 10.76 -6.65 -6.43
N TRP A 77 10.96 -5.66 -5.57
CA TRP A 77 10.90 -5.80 -4.10
C TRP A 77 9.62 -5.23 -3.50
N ASP A 78 8.50 -5.42 -4.19
CA ASP A 78 7.18 -5.04 -3.71
C ASP A 78 6.50 -6.20 -2.92
N LYS A 79 5.25 -5.99 -2.51
CA LYS A 79 4.49 -6.99 -1.75
C LYS A 79 4.32 -8.33 -2.48
N SER A 80 4.48 -8.36 -3.80
CA SER A 80 4.34 -9.60 -4.57
C SER A 80 5.41 -10.64 -4.25
N GLN A 81 6.55 -10.24 -3.65
CA GLN A 81 7.61 -11.16 -3.28
C GLN A 81 7.17 -12.25 -2.31
N ILE A 82 6.18 -11.99 -1.47
CA ILE A 82 5.69 -12.97 -0.49
C ILE A 82 5.23 -14.27 -1.17
N ILE A 83 4.84 -14.20 -2.43
CA ILE A 83 4.37 -15.36 -3.19
C ILE A 83 5.47 -16.42 -3.37
N ASN A 84 6.74 -16.00 -3.33
CA ASN A 84 7.88 -16.90 -3.44
C ASN A 84 8.04 -17.82 -2.22
N ASP A 85 7.43 -17.49 -1.09
CA ASP A 85 7.46 -18.28 0.13
C ASP A 85 6.42 -19.42 0.12
N PHE A 86 5.58 -19.48 -0.91
CA PHE A 86 4.50 -20.46 -1.02
C PHE A 86 4.63 -21.33 -2.26
N ASN A 87 4.17 -22.58 -2.16
CA ASN A 87 4.03 -23.46 -3.31
C ASN A 87 2.61 -23.32 -3.89
N LEU A 88 2.47 -22.58 -4.98
CA LEU A 88 1.16 -22.30 -5.58
C LEU A 88 0.44 -23.54 -6.13
N LYS A 89 1.12 -24.69 -6.28
CA LYS A 89 0.51 -25.95 -6.66
C LYS A 89 -0.15 -26.67 -5.50
N GLU A 90 0.36 -26.48 -4.28
CA GLU A 90 -0.07 -27.14 -3.06
C GLU A 90 -0.83 -26.21 -2.13
N ASP A 91 -0.42 -24.94 -2.07
CA ASP A 91 -0.97 -23.94 -1.17
C ASP A 91 -2.11 -23.17 -1.83
N LYS A 92 -3.20 -22.98 -1.10
CA LYS A 92 -4.30 -22.13 -1.51
C LYS A 92 -4.20 -20.80 -0.78
N LEU A 93 -3.91 -19.72 -1.53
CA LEU A 93 -3.69 -18.41 -0.96
C LEU A 93 -4.95 -17.55 -1.02
N TYR A 94 -5.22 -16.85 0.07
CA TYR A 94 -6.25 -15.83 0.17
C TYR A 94 -5.59 -14.53 0.61
N PHE A 95 -5.78 -13.48 -0.16
CA PHE A 95 -5.21 -12.16 0.11
C PHE A 95 -6.31 -11.14 0.40
N PHE A 96 -6.15 -10.41 1.49
CA PHE A 96 -7.04 -9.32 1.90
C PHE A 96 -6.22 -8.03 1.95
N GLY A 97 -6.55 -7.04 1.14
CA GLY A 97 -5.83 -5.78 1.06
C GLY A 97 -6.77 -4.59 0.91
N ASP A 98 -6.39 -3.45 1.44
CA ASP A 98 -7.17 -2.21 1.34
C ASP A 98 -6.75 -1.30 0.18
N LYS A 99 -5.57 -1.51 -0.39
CA LYS A 99 -5.01 -0.73 -1.50
C LYS A 99 -4.75 -1.59 -2.75
N THR A 100 -5.75 -2.37 -3.15
CA THR A 100 -5.65 -3.30 -4.29
C THR A 100 -5.95 -2.65 -5.65
N MET A 101 -6.44 -1.40 -5.67
CA MET A 101 -6.71 -0.65 -6.89
C MET A 101 -5.42 -0.28 -7.64
N PRO A 102 -5.50 0.07 -8.94
CA PRO A 102 -4.34 0.50 -9.72
C PRO A 102 -3.54 1.61 -9.02
N GLY A 103 -2.23 1.41 -8.89
CA GLY A 103 -1.33 2.31 -8.18
C GLY A 103 -1.26 2.12 -6.67
N GLY A 104 -2.14 1.30 -6.08
CA GLY A 104 -2.08 0.95 -4.66
C GLY A 104 -0.95 -0.03 -4.34
N ASN A 105 -0.43 0.01 -3.12
CA ASN A 105 0.71 -0.83 -2.73
C ASN A 105 0.36 -2.32 -2.59
N ASP A 106 -0.92 -2.68 -2.52
CA ASP A 106 -1.39 -4.07 -2.51
C ASP A 106 -1.65 -4.63 -3.91
N GLU A 107 -1.69 -3.77 -4.93
CA GLU A 107 -1.98 -4.17 -6.30
C GLU A 107 -1.03 -5.26 -6.84
N PRO A 108 0.30 -5.18 -6.67
CA PRO A 108 1.21 -6.20 -7.20
C PRO A 108 0.91 -7.60 -6.68
N LEU A 109 0.61 -7.73 -5.39
CA LEU A 109 0.24 -9.02 -4.80
C LEU A 109 -1.17 -9.44 -5.23
N ALA A 110 -2.11 -8.50 -5.28
CA ALA A 110 -3.50 -8.76 -5.70
C ALA A 110 -3.60 -9.35 -7.11
N LYS A 111 -2.71 -8.95 -8.01
CA LYS A 111 -2.67 -9.50 -9.38
C LYS A 111 -2.19 -10.94 -9.45
N LEU A 112 -1.41 -11.39 -8.47
CA LEU A 112 -0.80 -12.73 -8.47
C LEU A 112 -1.60 -13.74 -7.66
N VAL A 113 -2.42 -13.32 -6.71
CA VAL A 113 -3.23 -14.20 -5.87
C VAL A 113 -4.63 -14.36 -6.46
N LYS A 114 -5.03 -15.60 -6.74
CA LYS A 114 -6.33 -15.90 -7.35
C LYS A 114 -7.51 -15.46 -6.48
N HIS A 115 -7.39 -15.65 -5.17
CA HIS A 115 -8.44 -15.30 -4.20
C HIS A 115 -8.06 -14.00 -3.48
N THR A 116 -8.28 -12.87 -4.15
CA THR A 116 -8.00 -11.54 -3.61
C THR A 116 -9.30 -10.83 -3.27
N TYR A 117 -9.34 -10.22 -2.09
CA TYR A 117 -10.49 -9.48 -1.58
C TYR A 117 -10.06 -8.09 -1.14
N GLN A 118 -10.69 -7.08 -1.73
CA GLN A 118 -10.50 -5.71 -1.26
C GLN A 118 -11.31 -5.51 0.02
N VAL A 119 -10.66 -4.97 1.04
CA VAL A 119 -11.26 -4.70 2.35
C VAL A 119 -11.05 -3.25 2.75
N LYS A 120 -11.85 -2.76 3.69
CA LYS A 120 -11.74 -1.39 4.23
C LYS A 120 -10.68 -1.29 5.34
N GLY A 121 -10.34 -2.41 5.97
CA GLY A 121 -9.39 -2.50 7.07
C GLY A 121 -9.47 -3.85 7.76
N TRP A 122 -8.78 -4.00 8.88
CA TRP A 122 -8.67 -5.27 9.60
C TRP A 122 -10.02 -5.82 10.11
N ARG A 123 -10.97 -4.94 10.46
CA ARG A 123 -12.31 -5.37 10.93
C ARG A 123 -13.08 -6.04 9.80
N ASP A 124 -13.04 -5.47 8.62
CA ASP A 124 -13.67 -6.05 7.42
C ASP A 124 -13.05 -7.41 7.08
N THR A 125 -11.73 -7.52 7.18
CA THR A 125 -11.02 -8.80 7.03
C THR A 125 -11.49 -9.84 8.04
N TRP A 126 -11.61 -9.44 9.30
CA TRP A 126 -12.06 -10.32 10.37
C TRP A 126 -13.47 -10.86 10.13
N GLU A 127 -14.39 -10.00 9.71
CA GLU A 127 -15.77 -10.38 9.37
C GLU A 127 -15.80 -11.38 8.22
N ARG A 128 -15.04 -11.13 7.16
CA ARG A 128 -14.94 -12.04 6.01
C ARG A 128 -14.36 -13.40 6.38
N LEU A 129 -13.38 -13.45 7.26
CA LEU A 129 -12.81 -14.70 7.77
C LEU A 129 -13.86 -15.49 8.56
N GLY A 130 -14.75 -14.83 9.30
CA GLY A 130 -15.88 -15.45 9.97
C GLY A 130 -16.80 -16.18 8.99
N TYR A 131 -17.12 -15.60 7.85
CA TYR A 131 -17.89 -16.25 6.79
C TYR A 131 -17.23 -17.54 6.28
N PHE A 132 -15.93 -17.53 6.07
CA PHE A 132 -15.20 -18.72 5.62
C PHE A 132 -15.26 -19.85 6.66
N GLN A 133 -15.19 -19.54 7.96
CA GLN A 133 -15.33 -20.52 9.02
C GLN A 133 -16.73 -21.12 9.06
N GLU A 134 -17.77 -20.32 8.95
CA GLU A 134 -19.17 -20.76 8.92
C GLU A 134 -19.42 -21.66 7.70
N ALA A 135 -18.95 -21.30 6.53
CA ALA A 135 -19.07 -22.11 5.32
C ALA A 135 -18.37 -23.47 5.46
N LYS A 136 -17.24 -23.52 6.17
CA LYS A 136 -16.50 -24.76 6.45
C LYS A 136 -17.24 -25.68 7.42
N ILE A 137 -17.92 -25.10 8.39
CA ILE A 137 -18.72 -25.83 9.39
C ILE A 137 -20.01 -26.35 8.77
N SER A 138 -20.60 -25.59 7.82
CA SER A 138 -21.86 -25.93 7.16
C SER A 138 -21.70 -26.96 6.03
N ALA A 139 -20.49 -27.18 5.58
CA ALA A 139 -20.17 -28.14 4.53
C ALA A 139 -19.84 -29.50 5.15
#